data_dc0f1e07ac2da595f970d85d713a2631
#
_entry.id   dc0f1e07ac2da595f970d85d713a2631
#
_cell.length_a   1.000
_cell.length_b   1.000
_cell.length_c   1.000
_cell.angle_alpha   90.00
_cell.angle_beta   90.00
_cell.angle_gamma   90.00
#
_symmetry.space_group_name_H-M   'P 1'
#
loop_
_entity.id
_entity.type
_entity.pdbx_description
1 polymer ?
#
loop_
_entity_poly.entity_id
_entity_poly.type
_entity_poly.pdbx_seq_one_letter_code
_entity_poly.pdbx_strand_id
1 'polypeptide(L)'
;AFHQFLQSDERILICTHATLRFAFEGLDEKELNDCLITIDEFHHVSADGDNKLGNVMRNIMANSTAHIVAMTGSYFRGDSVPVLLPEDEEKFVKVTYNYYDQLNGYEYLKSLGIGYHFYQGRYYKVQQERNMSALEEILDEDLKTIIHIPSVNSAESSKEKYEEVNHVIDCIGDLEYQDSETGVLFVKSKRSGRILKIADLVN
;
A
#
# COMPACT_ATOMS: atom_id res chain seq x y z
N ALA A 1 8.07 1.78 26.48
CA ALA A 1 8.57 0.63 25.69
C ALA A 1 9.82 1.01 24.89
N PHE A 2 9.78 2.01 23.98
CA PHE A 2 10.91 2.36 23.11
C PHE A 2 12.14 2.81 23.91
N HIS A 3 12.00 3.79 24.82
CA HIS A 3 13.10 4.22 25.70
C HIS A 3 13.62 3.11 26.62
N GLN A 4 12.75 2.20 27.07
CA GLN A 4 13.17 1.05 27.85
C GLN A 4 14.04 0.10 27.04
N PHE A 5 13.70 -0.10 25.76
CA PHE A 5 14.52 -0.88 24.84
C PHE A 5 15.93 -0.28 24.68
N LEU A 6 16.05 1.03 24.46
CA LEU A 6 17.36 1.69 24.32
C LEU A 6 18.23 1.58 25.58
N GLN A 7 17.64 1.35 26.75
CA GLN A 7 18.34 1.21 28.02
C GLN A 7 18.50 -0.26 28.46
N SER A 8 17.99 -1.20 27.66
CA SER A 8 18.02 -2.64 27.99
C SER A 8 19.14 -3.36 27.25
N ASP A 9 19.36 -4.62 27.61
CA ASP A 9 20.26 -5.54 26.89
C ASP A 9 19.61 -6.13 25.64
N GLU A 10 18.38 -5.79 25.35
CA GLU A 10 17.64 -6.20 24.15
C GLU A 10 18.29 -5.61 22.89
N ARG A 11 18.41 -6.40 21.85
CA ARG A 11 19.15 -6.01 20.64
C ARG A 11 18.26 -5.67 19.45
N ILE A 12 17.02 -6.11 19.45
CA ILE A 12 16.11 -5.97 18.33
C ILE A 12 14.77 -5.44 18.83
N LEU A 13 14.32 -4.35 18.24
CA LEU A 13 12.99 -3.80 18.43
C LEU A 13 12.26 -3.78 17.08
N ILE A 14 11.06 -4.35 17.04
CA ILE A 14 10.17 -4.26 15.90
C ILE A 14 8.98 -3.38 16.30
N CYS A 15 8.73 -2.34 15.53
CA CYS A 15 7.62 -1.43 15.78
C CYS A 15 7.01 -0.90 14.48
N THR A 16 5.84 -0.30 14.57
CA THR A 16 5.21 0.38 13.43
C THR A 16 5.80 1.78 13.23
N HIS A 17 5.64 2.36 12.03
CA HIS A 17 6.00 3.76 11.76
C HIS A 17 5.32 4.73 12.73
N ALA A 18 4.07 4.46 13.11
CA ALA A 18 3.35 5.26 14.08
C ALA A 18 4.04 5.24 15.45
N THR A 19 4.44 4.06 15.93
CA THR A 19 5.16 3.89 17.20
C THR A 19 6.48 4.64 17.19
N LEU A 20 7.26 4.54 16.11
CA LEU A 20 8.52 5.27 15.96
C LEU A 20 8.31 6.79 16.05
N ARG A 21 7.31 7.33 15.34
CA ARG A 21 6.99 8.77 15.39
C ARG A 21 6.65 9.25 16.79
N PHE A 22 5.81 8.51 17.51
CA PHE A 22 5.43 8.88 18.88
C PHE A 22 6.61 8.76 19.87
N ALA A 23 7.43 7.73 19.70
CA ALA A 23 8.60 7.54 20.56
C ALA A 23 9.61 8.67 20.38
N PHE A 24 9.74 9.20 19.16
CA PHE A 24 10.69 10.23 18.81
C PHE A 24 10.37 11.61 19.41
N GLU A 25 9.11 11.87 19.80
CA GLU A 25 8.70 13.15 20.40
C GLU A 25 9.39 13.45 21.73
N GLY A 26 10.06 12.49 22.35
CA GLY A 26 10.79 12.70 23.62
C GLY A 26 12.18 12.06 23.62
N LEU A 27 12.73 11.76 22.45
CA LEU A 27 14.02 11.09 22.28
C LEU A 27 15.10 12.13 21.96
N ASP A 28 16.26 12.03 22.58
CA ASP A 28 17.49 12.66 22.09
C ASP A 28 18.00 11.78 20.93
N GLU A 29 18.17 12.36 19.73
CA GLU A 29 18.63 11.63 18.54
C GLU A 29 19.95 10.89 18.78
N LYS A 30 20.79 11.39 19.70
CA LYS A 30 22.07 10.78 20.09
C LYS A 30 21.89 9.43 20.79
N GLU A 31 20.72 9.15 21.34
CA GLU A 31 20.41 7.82 21.90
C GLU A 31 20.36 6.75 20.80
N LEU A 32 20.22 7.16 19.54
CA LEU A 32 20.26 6.28 18.38
C LEU A 32 21.65 6.13 17.75
N ASN A 33 22.68 6.72 18.35
CA ASN A 33 24.04 6.54 17.86
C ASN A 33 24.40 5.04 17.82
N ASP A 34 25.06 4.66 16.73
CA ASP A 34 25.49 3.29 16.46
C ASP A 34 24.34 2.25 16.33
N CYS A 35 23.10 2.73 16.24
CA CYS A 35 21.94 1.89 15.95
C CYS A 35 21.81 1.64 14.45
N LEU A 36 21.31 0.46 14.09
CA LEU A 36 20.82 0.17 12.74
C LEU A 36 19.30 0.32 12.73
N ILE A 37 18.80 1.25 11.91
CA ILE A 37 17.37 1.52 11.74
C ILE A 37 16.97 1.03 10.36
N THR A 38 16.12 -0.01 10.32
CA THR A 38 15.60 -0.56 9.09
C THR A 38 14.15 -0.14 8.92
N ILE A 39 13.84 0.53 7.81
CA ILE A 39 12.49 1.03 7.52
C ILE A 39 11.97 0.37 6.26
N ASP A 40 10.92 -0.40 6.43
CA ASP A 40 10.16 -0.95 5.32
C ASP A 40 9.12 0.06 4.82
N GLU A 41 8.71 -0.07 3.57
CA GLU A 41 7.78 0.85 2.90
C GLU A 41 8.24 2.33 3.02
N PHE A 42 9.51 2.56 2.75
CA PHE A 42 10.15 3.87 2.93
C PHE A 42 9.52 5.00 2.10
N HIS A 43 8.72 4.67 1.08
CA HIS A 43 7.94 5.66 0.32
C HIS A 43 6.90 6.42 1.16
N HIS A 44 6.58 5.96 2.37
CA HIS A 44 5.77 6.73 3.33
C HIS A 44 6.53 7.90 3.97
N VAL A 45 7.86 7.92 3.88
CA VAL A 45 8.67 9.10 4.19
C VAL A 45 8.46 10.13 3.08
N SER A 46 8.43 11.40 3.43
CA SER A 46 8.30 12.49 2.47
C SER A 46 9.16 13.67 2.88
N ALA A 47 9.69 14.36 1.89
CA ALA A 47 10.40 15.62 2.07
C ALA A 47 9.47 16.80 2.43
N ASP A 48 8.15 16.60 2.36
CA ASP A 48 7.16 17.56 2.82
C ASP A 48 7.38 17.91 4.30
N GLY A 49 7.35 19.20 4.62
CA GLY A 49 7.54 19.71 5.99
C GLY A 49 6.47 19.19 6.97
N ASP A 50 5.28 18.89 6.49
CA ASP A 50 4.18 18.34 7.30
C ASP A 50 4.28 16.84 7.51
N ASN A 51 5.16 16.14 6.80
CA ASN A 51 5.35 14.71 6.98
C ASN A 51 6.16 14.42 8.24
N LYS A 52 5.47 13.96 9.29
CA LYS A 52 6.09 13.66 10.59
C LYS A 52 7.20 12.60 10.51
N LEU A 53 7.02 11.56 9.69
CA LEU A 53 8.04 10.51 9.54
C LEU A 53 9.26 11.05 8.80
N GLY A 54 9.05 11.88 7.77
CA GLY A 54 10.13 12.57 7.06
C GLY A 54 10.94 13.47 7.96
N ASN A 55 10.28 14.21 8.87
CA ASN A 55 10.96 15.05 9.85
C ASN A 55 11.82 14.23 10.83
N VAL A 56 11.28 13.11 11.33
CA VAL A 56 12.01 12.17 12.19
C VAL A 56 13.27 11.68 11.47
N MET A 57 13.15 11.26 10.23
CA MET A 57 14.29 10.74 9.46
C MET A 57 15.35 11.79 9.22
N ARG A 58 14.96 13.02 8.86
CA ARG A 58 15.92 14.13 8.69
C ARG A 58 16.67 14.44 9.98
N ASN A 59 15.98 14.46 11.11
CA ASN A 59 16.59 14.71 12.41
C ASN A 59 17.60 13.60 12.78
N ILE A 60 17.25 12.34 12.59
CA ILE A 60 18.16 11.20 12.82
C ILE A 60 19.41 11.34 11.95
N MET A 61 19.25 11.61 10.65
CA MET A 61 20.36 11.76 9.71
C MET A 61 21.26 12.98 10.00
N ALA A 62 20.70 14.01 10.61
CA ALA A 62 21.45 15.23 10.93
C ALA A 62 22.16 15.15 12.28
N ASN A 63 21.60 14.47 13.27
CA ASN A 63 22.00 14.60 14.67
C ASN A 63 22.49 13.30 15.31
N SER A 64 22.50 12.18 14.57
CA SER A 64 22.99 10.89 15.10
C SER A 64 23.96 10.20 14.14
N THR A 65 24.67 9.19 14.65
CA THR A 65 25.50 8.27 13.86
C THR A 65 24.75 7.00 13.47
N ALA A 66 23.44 7.00 13.54
CA ALA A 66 22.63 5.85 13.16
C ALA A 66 22.84 5.45 11.69
N HIS A 67 22.87 4.16 11.45
CA HIS A 67 22.85 3.60 10.10
C HIS A 67 21.41 3.35 9.68
N ILE A 68 21.04 3.77 8.47
CA ILE A 68 19.66 3.64 7.97
C ILE A 68 19.65 2.71 6.76
N VAL A 69 18.79 1.68 6.82
CA VAL A 69 18.41 0.86 5.67
C VAL A 69 16.99 1.17 5.30
N ALA A 70 16.82 1.82 4.15
CA ALA A 70 15.53 2.19 3.59
C ALA A 70 15.12 1.18 2.52
N MET A 71 13.98 0.53 2.71
CA MET A 71 13.45 -0.47 1.79
C MET A 71 12.10 -0.03 1.24
N THR A 72 11.90 -0.19 -0.05
CA THR A 72 10.60 0.09 -0.67
C THR A 72 10.47 -0.64 -2.00
N GLY A 73 9.30 -1.15 -2.28
CA GLY A 73 8.96 -1.71 -3.59
C GLY A 73 8.78 -0.65 -4.68
N SER A 74 8.57 0.62 -4.29
CA SER A 74 8.43 1.74 -5.21
C SER A 74 8.98 3.01 -4.56
N TYR A 75 10.03 3.57 -5.15
CA TYR A 75 10.59 4.86 -4.72
C TYR A 75 9.82 6.06 -5.31
N PHE A 76 8.65 5.78 -5.89
CA PHE A 76 7.79 6.76 -6.51
C PHE A 76 6.46 6.85 -5.78
N ARG A 77 6.09 8.04 -5.32
CA ARG A 77 4.87 8.29 -4.54
C ARG A 77 3.63 8.58 -5.39
N GLY A 78 3.82 8.92 -6.66
CA GLY A 78 2.73 9.34 -7.54
C GLY A 78 2.32 10.81 -7.40
N ASP A 79 2.89 11.52 -6.43
CA ASP A 79 2.76 12.99 -6.27
C ASP A 79 4.06 13.71 -6.68
N SER A 80 4.05 15.04 -6.66
CA SER A 80 5.22 15.85 -7.02
C SER A 80 6.23 16.03 -5.89
N VAL A 81 5.95 15.46 -4.70
CA VAL A 81 6.81 15.61 -3.53
C VAL A 81 7.82 14.47 -3.49
N PRO A 82 9.14 14.74 -3.44
CA PRO A 82 10.14 13.68 -3.34
C PRO A 82 10.07 12.97 -1.99
N VAL A 83 10.53 11.72 -1.95
CA VAL A 83 10.67 10.96 -0.72
C VAL A 83 11.73 11.57 0.18
N LEU A 84 12.88 11.89 -0.38
CA LEU A 84 13.98 12.61 0.29
C LEU A 84 14.36 13.85 -0.50
N LEU A 85 14.93 14.83 0.18
CA LEU A 85 15.61 15.93 -0.49
C LEU A 85 16.88 15.41 -1.18
N PRO A 86 17.33 16.03 -2.29
CA PRO A 86 18.52 15.57 -3.02
C PRO A 86 19.76 15.42 -2.15
N GLU A 87 20.00 16.35 -1.23
CA GLU A 87 21.12 16.32 -0.29
C GLU A 87 21.05 15.17 0.72
N ASP A 88 19.86 14.71 1.05
CA ASP A 88 19.67 13.54 1.93
C ASP A 88 19.78 12.24 1.14
N GLU A 89 19.30 12.25 -0.09
CA GLU A 89 19.36 11.09 -0.99
C GLU A 89 20.81 10.72 -1.37
N GLU A 90 21.68 11.72 -1.49
CA GLU A 90 23.12 11.53 -1.76
C GLU A 90 23.87 10.77 -0.64
N LYS A 91 23.32 10.75 0.57
CA LYS A 91 23.90 10.01 1.71
C LYS A 91 23.67 8.50 1.61
N PHE A 92 22.77 8.04 0.73
CA PHE A 92 22.43 6.64 0.58
C PHE A 92 23.17 5.96 -0.56
N VAL A 93 23.64 4.75 -0.28
CA VAL A 93 24.09 3.82 -1.33
C VAL A 93 22.85 3.13 -1.88
N LYS A 94 22.55 3.35 -3.16
CA LYS A 94 21.37 2.79 -3.81
C LYS A 94 21.65 1.37 -4.29
N VAL A 95 20.80 0.44 -3.85
CA VAL A 95 20.75 -0.93 -4.38
C VAL A 95 19.38 -1.13 -5.01
N THR A 96 19.35 -1.37 -6.30
CA THR A 96 18.10 -1.53 -7.05
C THR A 96 17.98 -2.97 -7.53
N TYR A 97 16.84 -3.58 -7.21
CA TYR A 97 16.40 -4.84 -7.78
C TYR A 97 15.16 -4.55 -8.61
N ASN A 98 15.34 -4.51 -9.92
CA ASN A 98 14.27 -4.05 -10.80
C ASN A 98 13.23 -5.15 -11.04
N TYR A 99 12.08 -4.75 -11.57
CA TYR A 99 10.96 -5.64 -11.81
C TYR A 99 11.28 -6.79 -12.80
N TYR A 100 12.17 -6.53 -13.75
CA TYR A 100 12.66 -7.56 -14.69
C TYR A 100 13.46 -8.64 -13.97
N ASP A 101 14.34 -8.23 -13.05
CA ASP A 101 15.14 -9.18 -12.28
C ASP A 101 14.23 -10.00 -11.37
N GLN A 102 13.22 -9.36 -10.79
CA GLN A 102 12.22 -10.03 -9.98
C GLN A 102 11.42 -11.06 -10.80
N LEU A 103 10.90 -10.69 -11.96
CA LEU A 103 10.13 -11.60 -12.81
C LEU A 103 10.96 -12.79 -13.30
N ASN A 104 12.22 -12.57 -13.65
CA ASN A 104 13.12 -13.64 -14.08
C ASN A 104 13.50 -14.59 -12.94
N GLY A 105 13.40 -14.13 -11.69
CA GLY A 105 13.66 -14.95 -10.50
C GLY A 105 12.44 -15.74 -10.00
N TYR A 106 11.26 -15.49 -10.51
CA TYR A 106 10.05 -16.19 -10.09
C TYR A 106 9.91 -17.56 -10.76
N GLU A 107 10.21 -18.60 -10.01
CA GLU A 107 10.08 -20.00 -10.46
C GLU A 107 8.62 -20.42 -10.70
N TYR A 108 7.67 -19.75 -10.02
CA TYR A 108 6.24 -20.10 -10.01
C TYR A 108 5.33 -19.17 -10.79
N LEU A 109 5.85 -18.07 -11.31
CA LEU A 109 5.07 -17.13 -12.13
C LEU A 109 4.98 -17.66 -13.58
N LYS A 110 3.83 -18.16 -13.97
CA LYS A 110 3.63 -18.73 -15.31
C LYS A 110 3.45 -17.67 -16.41
N SER A 111 2.75 -16.58 -16.08
CA SER A 111 2.53 -15.45 -16.98
C SER A 111 2.12 -14.20 -16.22
N LEU A 112 2.43 -13.04 -16.76
CA LEU A 112 1.96 -11.75 -16.29
C LEU A 112 1.27 -11.03 -17.44
N GLY A 113 -0.02 -10.74 -17.28
CA GLY A 113 -0.78 -9.87 -18.18
C GLY A 113 -0.90 -8.48 -17.56
N ILE A 114 -0.51 -7.44 -18.30
CA ILE A 114 -0.68 -6.05 -17.87
C ILE A 114 -1.66 -5.39 -18.82
N GLY A 115 -2.84 -5.03 -18.30
CA GLY A 115 -3.85 -4.27 -19.03
C GLY A 115 -3.79 -2.79 -18.65
N TYR A 116 -3.75 -1.92 -19.65
CA TYR A 116 -3.82 -0.48 -19.45
C TYR A 116 -5.12 0.06 -20.04
N HIS A 117 -5.88 0.78 -19.21
CA HIS A 117 -6.99 1.58 -19.67
C HIS A 117 -6.60 3.05 -19.64
N PHE A 118 -6.39 3.63 -20.83
CA PHE A 118 -6.17 5.07 -20.94
C PHE A 118 -7.50 5.80 -20.89
N TYR A 119 -7.56 6.79 -20.01
CA TYR A 119 -8.76 7.50 -19.69
C TYR A 119 -8.58 9.01 -19.84
N GLN A 120 -9.34 9.62 -20.75
CA GLN A 120 -9.44 11.08 -20.85
C GLN A 120 -10.79 11.50 -20.30
N GLY A 121 -10.83 12.02 -19.07
CA GLY A 121 -12.06 12.55 -18.49
C GLY A 121 -11.94 12.86 -17.01
N ARG A 122 -12.84 13.67 -16.52
CA ARG A 122 -12.93 13.95 -15.09
C ARG A 122 -13.40 12.70 -14.35
N TYR A 123 -12.88 12.52 -13.15
CA TYR A 123 -13.09 11.44 -12.18
C TYR A 123 -14.55 11.26 -11.76
N TYR A 124 -15.48 10.84 -12.63
CA TYR A 124 -16.87 10.66 -12.26
C TYR A 124 -17.51 9.44 -12.93
N LYS A 125 -18.78 9.24 -12.71
CA LYS A 125 -19.68 8.14 -13.08
C LYS A 125 -19.32 7.33 -14.35
N VAL A 126 -18.79 7.97 -15.38
CA VAL A 126 -18.36 7.34 -16.65
C VAL A 126 -17.14 6.43 -16.47
N GLN A 127 -16.27 6.72 -15.51
CA GLN A 127 -15.09 5.91 -15.21
C GLN A 127 -15.48 4.59 -14.54
N GLN A 128 -16.42 4.64 -13.62
CA GLN A 128 -16.96 3.45 -12.98
C GLN A 128 -17.57 2.49 -14.00
N GLU A 129 -18.38 2.97 -14.92
CA GLU A 129 -19.02 2.14 -15.95
C GLU A 129 -18.01 1.43 -16.87
N ARG A 130 -16.92 2.12 -17.28
CA ARG A 130 -15.89 1.51 -18.13
C ARG A 130 -15.01 0.51 -17.40
N ASN A 131 -14.63 0.83 -16.16
CA ASN A 131 -13.85 -0.08 -15.33
C ASN A 131 -14.67 -1.33 -14.99
N MET A 132 -15.96 -1.19 -14.81
CA MET A 132 -16.85 -2.32 -14.55
C MET A 132 -17.00 -3.23 -15.78
N SER A 133 -17.06 -2.68 -16.98
CA SER A 133 -17.08 -3.48 -18.20
C SER A 133 -15.82 -4.33 -18.38
N ALA A 134 -14.66 -3.77 -18.08
CA ALA A 134 -13.39 -4.52 -18.10
C ALA A 134 -13.35 -5.59 -16.99
N LEU A 135 -13.88 -5.28 -15.82
CA LEU A 135 -13.96 -6.22 -14.71
C LEU A 135 -14.88 -7.41 -15.04
N GLU A 136 -16.02 -7.17 -15.68
CA GLU A 136 -16.92 -8.22 -16.16
C GLU A 136 -16.22 -9.17 -17.13
N GLU A 137 -15.37 -8.67 -18.03
CA GLU A 137 -14.58 -9.49 -18.92
C GLU A 137 -13.59 -10.40 -18.18
N ILE A 138 -12.89 -9.85 -17.21
CA ILE A 138 -11.91 -10.59 -16.38
C ILE A 138 -12.60 -11.67 -15.54
N LEU A 139 -13.76 -11.38 -14.99
CA LEU A 139 -14.51 -12.30 -14.13
C LEU A 139 -15.17 -13.47 -14.90
N ASP A 140 -15.35 -13.33 -16.21
CA ASP A 140 -15.82 -14.42 -17.05
C ASP A 140 -14.76 -15.49 -17.32
N GLU A 141 -13.47 -15.14 -17.15
CA GLU A 141 -12.39 -16.09 -17.17
C GLU A 141 -12.22 -16.68 -15.76
N ASP A 142 -12.03 -17.96 -15.62
CA ASP A 142 -11.95 -18.68 -14.33
C ASP A 142 -10.68 -18.28 -13.50
N LEU A 143 -10.48 -16.97 -13.32
CA LEU A 143 -9.34 -16.36 -12.67
C LEU A 143 -9.69 -15.91 -11.25
N LYS A 144 -8.74 -16.11 -10.32
CA LYS A 144 -8.83 -15.48 -9.00
C LYS A 144 -8.55 -13.99 -9.16
N THR A 145 -9.55 -13.18 -8.87
CA THR A 145 -9.48 -11.72 -9.02
C THR A 145 -9.50 -11.05 -7.65
N ILE A 146 -8.62 -10.09 -7.46
CA ILE A 146 -8.60 -9.22 -6.27
C ILE A 146 -8.99 -7.82 -6.71
N ILE A 147 -10.03 -7.27 -6.08
CA ILE A 147 -10.50 -5.90 -6.33
C ILE A 147 -10.08 -5.05 -5.13
N HIS A 148 -9.29 -4.01 -5.39
CA HIS A 148 -8.91 -3.04 -4.39
C HIS A 148 -9.89 -1.85 -4.42
N ILE A 149 -10.50 -1.56 -3.27
CA ILE A 149 -11.33 -0.38 -3.07
C ILE A 149 -10.55 0.62 -2.20
N PRO A 150 -10.43 1.89 -2.63
CA PRO A 150 -9.70 2.89 -1.88
C PRO A 150 -10.22 3.05 -0.45
N SER A 151 -9.33 3.44 0.47
CA SER A 151 -9.74 3.76 1.84
C SER A 151 -10.75 4.89 1.86
N VAL A 152 -11.75 4.82 2.73
CA VAL A 152 -12.76 5.87 2.95
C VAL A 152 -12.16 7.24 3.30
N ASN A 153 -10.90 7.27 3.73
CA ASN A 153 -10.17 8.50 4.03
C ASN A 153 -9.35 9.00 2.84
N SER A 154 -9.31 8.29 1.71
CA SER A 154 -8.63 8.78 0.51
C SER A 154 -9.49 9.83 -0.20
N ALA A 155 -8.83 10.76 -0.90
CA ALA A 155 -9.53 11.76 -1.72
C ALA A 155 -10.29 11.13 -2.90
N GLU A 156 -10.01 9.89 -3.22
CA GLU A 156 -10.56 9.12 -4.33
C GLU A 156 -11.78 8.29 -3.92
N SER A 157 -12.07 8.19 -2.62
CA SER A 157 -13.21 7.45 -2.09
C SER A 157 -14.47 8.33 -2.08
N SER A 158 -15.61 7.71 -2.32
CA SER A 158 -16.94 8.34 -2.09
C SER A 158 -17.23 8.57 -0.60
N LYS A 159 -16.36 8.08 0.30
CA LYS A 159 -16.48 8.06 1.78
C LYS A 159 -17.56 7.13 2.33
N GLU A 160 -18.18 6.36 1.48
CA GLU A 160 -19.20 5.38 1.86
C GLU A 160 -18.80 3.98 1.37
N LYS A 161 -17.86 3.38 2.09
CA LYS A 161 -17.20 2.13 1.72
C LYS A 161 -18.17 1.00 1.38
N TYR A 162 -19.23 0.86 2.14
CA TYR A 162 -20.23 -0.19 1.89
C TYR A 162 -21.04 0.06 0.63
N GLU A 163 -21.24 1.32 0.25
CA GLU A 163 -21.90 1.66 -1.01
C GLU A 163 -21.02 1.33 -2.21
N GLU A 164 -19.70 1.56 -2.12
CA GLU A 164 -18.77 1.18 -3.18
C GLU A 164 -18.70 -0.34 -3.37
N VAL A 165 -18.66 -1.12 -2.28
CA VAL A 165 -18.70 -2.58 -2.35
C VAL A 165 -20.02 -3.06 -2.96
N ASN A 166 -21.15 -2.55 -2.50
CA ASN A 166 -22.45 -2.90 -3.03
C ASN A 166 -22.56 -2.50 -4.51
N HIS A 167 -22.08 -1.33 -4.88
CA HIS A 167 -22.07 -0.89 -6.27
C HIS A 167 -21.24 -1.82 -7.17
N VAL A 168 -20.09 -2.27 -6.72
CA VAL A 168 -19.28 -3.27 -7.44
C VAL A 168 -20.06 -4.56 -7.61
N ILE A 169 -20.70 -5.05 -6.55
CA ILE A 169 -21.53 -6.27 -6.60
C ILE A 169 -22.68 -6.12 -7.58
N ASP A 170 -23.42 -5.01 -7.51
CA ASP A 170 -24.56 -4.72 -8.38
C ASP A 170 -24.18 -4.63 -9.86
N CYS A 171 -22.96 -4.12 -10.15
CA CYS A 171 -22.44 -4.09 -11.51
C CYS A 171 -22.05 -5.47 -12.04
N ILE A 172 -21.51 -6.33 -11.18
CA ILE A 172 -21.13 -7.71 -11.54
C ILE A 172 -22.35 -8.60 -11.77
N GLY A 173 -23.35 -8.51 -10.88
CA GLY A 173 -24.47 -9.44 -10.94
C GLY A 173 -25.54 -9.19 -9.90
N ASP A 174 -26.40 -10.17 -9.75
CA ASP A 174 -27.46 -10.18 -8.76
C ASP A 174 -27.03 -11.04 -7.57
N LEU A 175 -27.15 -10.50 -6.35
CA LEU A 175 -26.87 -11.24 -5.13
C LEU A 175 -27.91 -12.35 -4.95
N GLU A 176 -27.48 -13.60 -4.96
CA GLU A 176 -28.35 -14.75 -4.75
C GLU A 176 -28.50 -15.06 -3.25
N TYR A 177 -27.37 -15.14 -2.54
CA TYR A 177 -27.37 -15.31 -1.09
C TYR A 177 -26.00 -14.97 -0.48
N GLN A 178 -25.98 -14.81 0.84
CA GLN A 178 -24.78 -14.69 1.63
C GLN A 178 -24.68 -15.88 2.59
N ASP A 179 -23.53 -16.52 2.62
CA ASP A 179 -23.23 -17.55 3.60
C ASP A 179 -23.07 -16.92 5.00
N SER A 180 -23.88 -17.35 5.94
CA SER A 180 -23.95 -16.76 7.28
C SER A 180 -22.75 -17.10 8.17
N GLU A 181 -22.00 -18.16 7.86
CA GLU A 181 -20.84 -18.58 8.65
C GLU A 181 -19.56 -17.92 8.14
N THR A 182 -19.38 -17.82 6.84
CA THR A 182 -18.17 -17.32 6.20
C THR A 182 -18.26 -15.87 5.74
N GLY A 183 -19.46 -15.31 5.65
CA GLY A 183 -19.72 -14.00 5.06
C GLY A 183 -19.56 -13.92 3.54
N VAL A 184 -19.26 -15.04 2.89
CA VAL A 184 -19.06 -15.11 1.43
C VAL A 184 -20.37 -14.80 0.70
N LEU A 185 -20.30 -13.89 -0.27
CA LEU A 185 -21.41 -13.54 -1.14
C LEU A 185 -21.41 -14.43 -2.38
N PHE A 186 -22.58 -14.89 -2.77
CA PHE A 186 -22.80 -15.64 -4.00
C PHE A 186 -23.60 -14.78 -4.97
N VAL A 187 -22.94 -14.32 -6.03
CA VAL A 187 -23.47 -13.36 -6.99
C VAL A 187 -23.61 -14.02 -8.35
N LYS A 188 -24.79 -13.96 -8.93
CA LYS A 188 -25.02 -14.45 -10.29
C LYS A 188 -24.61 -13.40 -11.30
N SER A 189 -23.56 -13.69 -12.08
CA SER A 189 -23.06 -12.77 -13.11
C SER A 189 -24.14 -12.44 -14.13
N LYS A 190 -24.35 -11.15 -14.40
CA LYS A 190 -25.28 -10.67 -15.44
C LYS A 190 -24.82 -11.05 -16.85
N ARG A 191 -23.50 -11.21 -17.04
CA ARG A 191 -22.92 -11.52 -18.34
C ARG A 191 -22.92 -13.02 -18.63
N SER A 192 -22.35 -13.83 -17.71
CA SER A 192 -22.14 -15.26 -17.95
C SER A 192 -23.24 -16.14 -17.34
N GLY A 193 -24.04 -15.61 -16.43
CA GLY A 193 -25.02 -16.37 -15.66
C GLY A 193 -24.41 -17.33 -14.63
N ARG A 194 -23.07 -17.33 -14.47
CA ARG A 194 -22.36 -18.18 -13.51
C ARG A 194 -22.47 -17.59 -12.10
N ILE A 195 -22.39 -18.46 -11.10
CA ILE A 195 -22.32 -18.03 -9.71
C ILE A 195 -20.87 -17.74 -9.35
N LEU A 196 -20.59 -16.49 -8.99
CA LEU A 196 -19.32 -16.01 -8.50
C LEU A 196 -19.33 -16.01 -6.98
N LYS A 197 -18.21 -16.40 -6.37
CA LYS A 197 -18.00 -16.34 -4.93
C LYS A 197 -17.15 -15.12 -4.62
N ILE A 198 -17.70 -14.18 -3.86
CA ILE A 198 -17.04 -12.93 -3.49
C ILE A 198 -16.82 -12.93 -1.98
N ALA A 199 -15.58 -12.89 -1.56
CA ALA A 199 -15.21 -12.73 -0.16
C ALA A 199 -14.80 -11.27 0.08
N ASP A 200 -15.40 -10.65 1.09
CA ASP A 200 -14.95 -9.35 1.59
C ASP A 200 -13.82 -9.58 2.59
N LEU A 201 -12.62 -9.11 2.26
CA LEU A 201 -11.44 -9.21 3.11
C LEU A 201 -11.27 -7.99 4.03
N VAL A 202 -12.31 -7.19 4.14
CA VAL A 202 -12.26 -6.01 4.99
C VAL A 202 -12.73 -6.37 6.38
N ASN A 203 -11.79 -6.50 7.27
CA ASN A 203 -11.99 -6.40 8.72
C ASN A 203 -11.38 -5.10 9.24
#